data_2c667368e19d708f1e88ff2e4eb1ca28
#
_entry.id   2c667368e19d708f1e88ff2e4eb1ca28
#
_cell.length_a   1.000
_cell.length_b   1.000
_cell.length_c   1.000
_cell.angle_alpha   90.00
_cell.angle_beta   90.00
_cell.angle_gamma   90.00
#
_symmetry.space_group_name_H-M   'P 1'
#
loop_
_entity.id
_entity.type
_entity.pdbx_description
1 polymer ?
#
loop_
_entity_poly.entity_id
_entity_poly.type
_entity_poly.pdbx_seq_one_letter_code
_entity_poly.pdbx_strand_id
1 'polypeptide(L)'
;NEQQPDLVVFVGDILDYESRFAENAHIEEDMQQLIAPLGVYTIYGNHEYRANRFAKERWIRKFSTLLKDSVASPDSSFYLIGRDDFIHKQRLPLHQLLSGLDTTKPLIVLDHQPWSFAEMRMNHIDLGLHGHTHNGQLWPYPLLMKLIYECPYGYYSKGGTQHYVSSGFGCAGSAYRVGTHSELIVLHIRFV
;
A
#
# COMPACT_ATOMS: atom_id res chain seq x y z
N ASN A 1 -13.13 12.36 1.39
CA ASN A 1 -14.55 12.08 1.05
C ASN A 1 -15.06 12.86 -0.19
N GLU A 2 -14.43 13.99 -0.55
CA GLU A 2 -14.84 14.80 -1.75
C GLU A 2 -14.80 13.98 -3.05
N GLN A 3 -13.86 13.04 -3.18
CA GLN A 3 -13.74 12.17 -4.35
C GLN A 3 -14.73 11.01 -4.35
N GLN A 4 -15.50 10.81 -3.27
CA GLN A 4 -16.46 9.71 -3.09
C GLN A 4 -15.89 8.34 -3.51
N PRO A 5 -14.76 7.91 -2.94
CA PRO A 5 -14.12 6.65 -3.34
C PRO A 5 -14.98 5.45 -2.93
N ASP A 6 -15.06 4.44 -3.79
CA ASP A 6 -15.68 3.16 -3.45
C ASP A 6 -14.83 2.37 -2.45
N LEU A 7 -13.53 2.48 -2.56
CA LEU A 7 -12.52 1.77 -1.75
C LEU A 7 -11.39 2.71 -1.37
N VAL A 8 -10.95 2.67 -0.12
CA VAL A 8 -9.72 3.38 0.32
C VAL A 8 -8.67 2.35 0.72
N VAL A 9 -7.45 2.53 0.25
CA VAL A 9 -6.31 1.67 0.62
C VAL A 9 -5.12 2.49 1.12
N PHE A 10 -4.55 2.07 2.23
CA PHE A 10 -3.28 2.56 2.74
C PHE A 10 -2.21 1.50 2.52
N VAL A 11 -1.21 1.83 1.71
CA VAL A 11 -0.20 0.88 1.26
C VAL A 11 1.04 0.92 2.16
N GLY A 12 0.81 0.93 3.49
CA GLY A 12 1.85 0.87 4.51
C GLY A 12 2.54 2.20 4.83
N ASP A 13 3.39 2.17 5.86
CA ASP A 13 4.15 3.31 6.37
C ASP A 13 3.25 4.50 6.75
N ILE A 14 2.15 4.22 7.47
CA ILE A 14 1.23 5.27 7.94
C ILE A 14 1.88 6.06 9.08
N LEU A 15 2.65 5.39 9.93
CA LEU A 15 3.30 5.98 11.09
C LEU A 15 4.81 5.77 11.04
N ASP A 16 5.54 6.87 10.93
CA ASP A 16 7.00 6.87 10.97
C ASP A 16 7.53 6.47 12.36
N TYR A 17 6.85 6.99 13.40
CA TYR A 17 7.22 6.82 14.81
C TYR A 17 6.15 6.05 15.60
N GLU A 18 6.15 6.21 16.92
CA GLU A 18 5.19 5.57 17.83
C GLU A 18 3.76 6.12 17.64
N SER A 19 2.76 5.24 17.77
CA SER A 19 1.34 5.60 17.62
C SER A 19 0.88 6.71 18.59
N ARG A 20 1.53 6.83 19.74
CA ARG A 20 1.19 7.87 20.74
C ARG A 20 1.22 9.31 20.20
N PHE A 21 2.06 9.59 19.19
CA PHE A 21 2.11 10.92 18.58
C PHE A 21 0.85 11.18 17.75
N ALA A 22 0.37 10.19 17.00
CA ALA A 22 -0.88 10.28 16.28
C ALA A 22 -2.10 10.29 17.20
N GLU A 23 -2.07 9.49 18.28
CA GLU A 23 -3.10 9.47 19.32
C GLU A 23 -3.21 10.82 20.04
N ASN A 24 -2.09 11.44 20.41
CA ASN A 24 -2.09 12.77 21.03
C ASN A 24 -2.58 13.89 20.09
N ALA A 25 -2.44 13.69 18.80
CA ALA A 25 -2.93 14.61 17.77
C ALA A 25 -4.34 14.26 17.26
N HIS A 26 -4.99 13.25 17.84
CA HIS A 26 -6.32 12.76 17.49
C HIS A 26 -6.52 12.42 16.00
N ILE A 27 -5.44 11.98 15.33
CA ILE A 27 -5.45 11.69 13.88
C ILE A 27 -6.43 10.55 13.54
N GLU A 28 -6.60 9.59 14.44
CA GLU A 28 -7.55 8.50 14.23
C GLU A 28 -9.01 8.97 14.13
N GLU A 29 -9.37 10.08 14.75
CA GLU A 29 -10.72 10.65 14.68
C GLU A 29 -11.01 11.16 13.26
N ASP A 30 -10.01 11.78 12.61
CA ASP A 30 -10.08 12.18 11.21
C ASP A 30 -10.10 10.97 10.28
N MET A 31 -9.28 9.96 10.55
CA MET A 31 -9.24 8.72 9.76
C MET A 31 -10.56 7.94 9.83
N GLN A 32 -11.24 7.95 10.96
CA GLN A 32 -12.56 7.33 11.13
C GLN A 32 -13.68 8.00 10.32
N GLN A 33 -13.44 9.23 9.84
CA GLN A 33 -14.39 9.95 8.97
C GLN A 33 -14.28 9.54 7.49
N LEU A 34 -13.34 8.65 7.13
CA LEU A 34 -13.25 8.13 5.77
C LEU A 34 -14.47 7.27 5.45
N ILE A 35 -15.15 7.61 4.36
CA ILE A 35 -16.34 6.91 3.88
C ILE A 35 -15.98 6.23 2.55
N ALA A 36 -16.07 4.91 2.53
CA ALA A 36 -15.88 4.09 1.33
C ALA A 36 -16.80 2.86 1.42
N PRO A 37 -17.78 2.70 0.51
CA PRO A 37 -18.77 1.60 0.56
C PRO A 37 -18.12 0.20 0.57
N LEU A 38 -16.99 0.02 -0.11
CA LEU A 38 -16.24 -1.25 -0.13
C LEU A 38 -15.22 -1.36 1.01
N GLY A 39 -15.14 -0.35 1.88
CA GLY A 39 -14.31 -0.34 3.07
C GLY A 39 -12.98 0.42 2.94
N VAL A 40 -12.30 0.51 4.08
CA VAL A 40 -10.97 1.08 4.22
C VAL A 40 -10.01 -0.04 4.61
N TYR A 41 -8.95 -0.24 3.85
CA TYR A 41 -7.97 -1.30 4.05
C TYR A 41 -6.56 -0.75 4.20
N THR A 42 -5.76 -1.46 4.97
CA THR A 42 -4.37 -1.09 5.24
C THR A 42 -3.48 -2.31 5.17
N ILE A 43 -2.27 -2.16 4.70
CA ILE A 43 -1.18 -3.14 4.88
C ILE A 43 -0.06 -2.56 5.74
N TYR A 44 0.86 -3.40 6.19
CA TYR A 44 2.09 -2.94 6.79
C TYR A 44 3.09 -2.45 5.73
N GLY A 45 3.82 -1.38 6.07
CA GLY A 45 5.12 -1.06 5.50
C GLY A 45 6.24 -1.40 6.49
N ASN A 46 7.48 -1.04 6.14
CA ASN A 46 8.63 -1.33 6.97
C ASN A 46 8.67 -0.46 8.26
N HIS A 47 8.02 0.70 8.28
CA HIS A 47 7.94 1.55 9.46
C HIS A 47 6.99 1.01 10.51
N GLU A 48 5.97 0.23 10.15
CA GLU A 48 5.11 -0.44 11.12
C GLU A 48 5.89 -1.45 11.97
N TYR A 49 7.01 -1.99 11.46
CA TYR A 49 7.91 -2.88 12.22
C TYR A 49 8.87 -2.15 13.17
N ARG A 50 8.98 -0.82 13.07
CA ARG A 50 9.77 0.00 13.97
C ARG A 50 8.98 0.31 15.25
N ALA A 51 9.69 0.49 16.38
CA ALA A 51 9.09 0.81 17.66
C ALA A 51 8.04 -0.23 18.11
N ASN A 52 6.94 0.20 18.73
CA ASN A 52 5.90 -0.69 19.24
C ASN A 52 4.89 -1.06 18.13
N ARG A 53 5.19 -2.11 17.36
CA ARG A 53 4.32 -2.64 16.30
C ARG A 53 2.89 -2.92 16.76
N PHE A 54 2.72 -3.52 17.95
CA PHE A 54 1.39 -3.88 18.45
C PHE A 54 0.54 -2.65 18.79
N ALA A 55 1.16 -1.56 19.26
CA ALA A 55 0.45 -0.30 19.46
C ALA A 55 0.01 0.31 18.13
N LYS A 56 0.89 0.32 17.12
CA LYS A 56 0.55 0.78 15.76
C LYS A 56 -0.59 -0.04 15.15
N GLU A 57 -0.53 -1.38 15.29
CA GLU A 57 -1.60 -2.25 14.80
C GLU A 57 -2.95 -1.94 15.45
N ARG A 58 -2.99 -1.78 16.77
CA ARG A 58 -4.22 -1.41 17.48
C ARG A 58 -4.76 -0.05 17.01
N TRP A 59 -3.87 0.90 16.75
CA TRP A 59 -4.23 2.22 16.26
C TRP A 59 -4.82 2.15 14.84
N ILE A 60 -4.16 1.46 13.91
CA ILE A 60 -4.61 1.25 12.53
C ILE A 60 -6.00 0.59 12.50
N ARG A 61 -6.22 -0.43 13.34
CA ARG A 61 -7.50 -1.15 13.40
C ARG A 61 -8.69 -0.33 13.93
N LYS A 62 -8.45 0.90 14.43
CA LYS A 62 -9.53 1.81 14.82
C LYS A 62 -10.30 2.36 13.61
N PHE A 63 -9.67 2.43 12.44
CA PHE A 63 -10.26 3.05 11.25
C PHE A 63 -10.16 2.22 9.96
N SER A 64 -9.43 1.11 9.95
CA SER A 64 -9.26 0.29 8.75
C SER A 64 -9.17 -1.21 9.05
N THR A 65 -9.47 -2.01 8.03
CA THR A 65 -9.19 -3.45 8.03
C THR A 65 -7.72 -3.67 7.66
N LEU A 66 -6.93 -4.18 8.61
CA LEU A 66 -5.53 -4.51 8.36
C LEU A 66 -5.42 -5.86 7.65
N LEU A 67 -4.86 -5.85 6.45
CA LEU A 67 -4.48 -7.03 5.70
C LEU A 67 -2.99 -7.31 5.89
N LYS A 68 -2.69 -8.47 6.43
CA LYS A 68 -1.33 -8.94 6.68
C LYS A 68 -1.22 -10.37 6.23
N ASP A 69 -0.62 -10.59 5.06
CA ASP A 69 -0.63 -11.88 4.36
C ASP A 69 -2.04 -12.50 4.37
N SER A 70 -3.01 -11.71 3.93
CA SER A 70 -4.42 -12.08 3.95
C SER A 70 -5.17 -11.49 2.77
N VAL A 71 -6.35 -12.06 2.52
CA VAL A 71 -7.20 -11.73 1.38
C VAL A 71 -8.54 -11.23 1.87
N ALA A 72 -9.05 -10.18 1.24
CA ALA A 72 -10.42 -9.71 1.35
C ALA A 72 -11.13 -9.77 -0.01
N SER A 73 -12.43 -9.87 0.02
CA SER A 73 -13.30 -9.74 -1.17
C SER A 73 -14.42 -8.76 -0.82
N PRO A 74 -14.21 -7.45 -1.04
CA PRO A 74 -15.09 -6.39 -0.54
C PRO A 74 -16.54 -6.50 -0.99
N ASP A 75 -16.75 -6.89 -2.26
CA ASP A 75 -18.10 -7.06 -2.85
C ASP A 75 -18.24 -8.36 -3.67
N SER A 76 -17.32 -9.29 -3.51
CA SER A 76 -17.24 -10.56 -4.25
C SER A 76 -16.90 -10.44 -5.74
N SER A 77 -16.71 -9.24 -6.30
CA SER A 77 -16.35 -9.06 -7.72
C SER A 77 -14.85 -9.18 -7.98
N PHE A 78 -14.02 -8.90 -6.97
CA PHE A 78 -12.56 -8.97 -7.05
C PHE A 78 -11.96 -9.41 -5.71
N TYR A 79 -10.66 -9.70 -5.73
CA TYR A 79 -9.88 -9.95 -4.51
C TYR A 79 -8.90 -8.81 -4.25
N LEU A 80 -8.83 -8.40 -2.98
CA LEU A 80 -7.83 -7.49 -2.45
C LEU A 80 -6.87 -8.27 -1.57
N ILE A 81 -5.63 -8.45 -2.03
CA ILE A 81 -4.60 -9.25 -1.38
C ILE A 81 -3.63 -8.31 -0.68
N GLY A 82 -3.63 -8.31 0.65
CA GLY A 82 -2.68 -7.52 1.43
C GLY A 82 -1.49 -8.37 1.84
N ARG A 83 -0.31 -7.98 1.39
CA ARG A 83 0.95 -8.63 1.77
C ARG A 83 1.55 -8.01 3.02
N ASP A 84 2.20 -8.83 3.84
CA ASP A 84 3.07 -8.31 4.88
C ASP A 84 4.31 -7.64 4.27
N ASP A 85 4.98 -6.76 5.00
CA ASP A 85 6.14 -6.06 4.45
C ASP A 85 7.31 -7.01 4.16
N PHE A 86 8.10 -6.65 3.17
CA PHE A 86 9.28 -7.42 2.72
C PHE A 86 10.32 -7.62 3.82
N ILE A 87 10.37 -6.76 4.85
CA ILE A 87 11.27 -6.91 5.99
C ILE A 87 10.92 -8.12 6.87
N HIS A 88 9.66 -8.58 6.82
CA HIS A 88 9.22 -9.74 7.59
C HIS A 88 9.60 -11.04 6.88
N LYS A 89 10.59 -11.75 7.43
CA LYS A 89 11.16 -12.97 6.81
C LYS A 89 10.18 -14.14 6.70
N GLN A 90 9.12 -14.17 7.50
CA GLN A 90 8.06 -15.18 7.45
C GLN A 90 6.87 -14.73 6.56
N ARG A 91 7.01 -13.64 5.80
CA ARG A 91 6.02 -13.21 4.82
C ARG A 91 5.66 -14.36 3.89
N LEU A 92 4.36 -14.59 3.69
CA LEU A 92 3.88 -15.65 2.82
C LEU A 92 4.21 -15.34 1.35
N PRO A 93 4.66 -16.33 0.58
CA PRO A 93 4.78 -16.16 -0.87
C PRO A 93 3.39 -15.97 -1.51
N LEU A 94 3.34 -15.19 -2.59
CA LEU A 94 2.08 -14.75 -3.20
C LEU A 94 1.21 -15.93 -3.63
N HIS A 95 1.79 -16.99 -4.21
CA HIS A 95 1.04 -18.18 -4.64
C HIS A 95 0.28 -18.88 -3.50
N GLN A 96 0.76 -18.78 -2.25
CA GLN A 96 0.03 -19.32 -1.10
C GLN A 96 -1.19 -18.47 -0.75
N LEU A 97 -1.10 -17.15 -0.88
CA LEU A 97 -2.23 -16.22 -0.66
C LEU A 97 -3.33 -16.41 -1.73
N LEU A 98 -2.94 -16.83 -2.92
CA LEU A 98 -3.86 -17.07 -4.04
C LEU A 98 -4.48 -18.49 -4.01
N SER A 99 -3.99 -19.37 -3.12
CA SER A 99 -4.46 -20.75 -3.05
C SER A 99 -5.95 -20.81 -2.69
N GLY A 100 -6.74 -21.47 -3.55
CA GLY A 100 -8.19 -21.62 -3.37
C GLY A 100 -9.03 -20.40 -3.79
N LEU A 101 -8.42 -19.35 -4.34
CA LEU A 101 -9.15 -18.23 -4.92
C LEU A 101 -9.62 -18.56 -6.35
N ASP A 102 -10.75 -17.99 -6.73
CA ASP A 102 -11.21 -17.99 -8.12
C ASP A 102 -10.42 -16.94 -8.91
N THR A 103 -9.36 -17.38 -9.58
CA THR A 103 -8.44 -16.51 -10.34
C THR A 103 -9.04 -16.00 -11.67
N THR A 104 -10.30 -16.28 -11.97
CA THR A 104 -11.04 -15.62 -13.06
C THR A 104 -11.51 -14.24 -12.66
N LYS A 105 -11.52 -13.94 -11.35
CA LYS A 105 -11.82 -12.62 -10.81
C LYS A 105 -10.56 -11.76 -10.75
N PRO A 106 -10.68 -10.43 -10.90
CA PRO A 106 -9.57 -9.51 -10.78
C PRO A 106 -8.84 -9.64 -9.45
N LEU A 107 -7.51 -9.61 -9.52
CA LEU A 107 -6.59 -9.73 -8.39
C LEU A 107 -5.85 -8.41 -8.19
N ILE A 108 -6.15 -7.71 -7.09
CA ILE A 108 -5.47 -6.47 -6.69
C ILE A 108 -4.56 -6.79 -5.50
N VAL A 109 -3.26 -6.54 -5.65
CA VAL A 109 -2.27 -6.77 -4.59
C VAL A 109 -1.79 -5.45 -4.02
N LEU A 110 -1.87 -5.34 -2.69
CA LEU A 110 -1.21 -4.30 -1.93
C LEU A 110 0.13 -4.85 -1.41
N ASP A 111 1.23 -4.25 -1.81
CA ASP A 111 2.58 -4.65 -1.41
C ASP A 111 3.44 -3.40 -1.25
N HIS A 112 3.78 -3.03 -0.02
CA HIS A 112 4.39 -1.75 0.28
C HIS A 112 5.64 -1.46 -0.55
N GLN A 113 6.61 -2.40 -0.57
CA GLN A 113 7.87 -2.20 -1.29
C GLN A 113 7.79 -2.74 -2.72
N PRO A 114 8.16 -1.96 -3.76
CA PRO A 114 8.01 -2.35 -5.17
C PRO A 114 9.11 -3.30 -5.66
N TRP A 115 9.33 -4.42 -4.94
CA TRP A 115 10.31 -5.46 -5.29
C TRP A 115 9.69 -6.68 -5.98
N SER A 116 8.38 -6.89 -5.81
CA SER A 116 7.72 -8.15 -6.16
C SER A 116 7.11 -8.17 -7.57
N PHE A 117 7.47 -7.28 -8.48
CA PHE A 117 6.86 -7.17 -9.80
C PHE A 117 6.95 -8.47 -10.61
N ALA A 118 8.11 -9.15 -10.57
CA ALA A 118 8.28 -10.43 -11.26
C ALA A 118 7.37 -11.53 -10.67
N GLU A 119 7.26 -11.59 -9.33
CA GLU A 119 6.37 -12.53 -8.65
C GLU A 119 4.90 -12.27 -8.99
N MET A 120 4.48 -11.00 -9.04
CA MET A 120 3.12 -10.63 -9.44
C MET A 120 2.80 -11.02 -10.87
N ARG A 121 3.72 -10.79 -11.81
CA ARG A 121 3.57 -11.22 -13.21
C ARG A 121 3.44 -12.75 -13.34
N MET A 122 4.28 -13.50 -12.64
CA MET A 122 4.22 -14.98 -12.64
C MET A 122 2.92 -15.54 -12.07
N ASN A 123 2.26 -14.80 -11.19
CA ASN A 123 0.99 -15.17 -10.58
C ASN A 123 -0.23 -14.48 -11.24
N HIS A 124 -0.05 -13.86 -12.41
CA HIS A 124 -1.11 -13.22 -13.20
C HIS A 124 -1.94 -12.20 -12.40
N ILE A 125 -1.26 -11.37 -11.59
CA ILE A 125 -1.90 -10.27 -10.86
C ILE A 125 -2.28 -9.17 -11.83
N ASP A 126 -3.50 -8.64 -11.72
CA ASP A 126 -4.00 -7.58 -12.60
C ASP A 126 -3.44 -6.21 -12.19
N LEU A 127 -3.44 -5.92 -10.88
CA LEU A 127 -2.97 -4.62 -10.35
C LEU A 127 -2.16 -4.78 -9.08
N GLY A 128 -0.97 -4.21 -9.03
CA GLY A 128 -0.14 -4.03 -7.84
C GLY A 128 -0.09 -2.57 -7.40
N LEU A 129 -0.36 -2.30 -6.11
CA LEU A 129 -0.27 -0.97 -5.51
C LEU A 129 0.87 -0.93 -4.50
N HIS A 130 1.72 0.09 -4.62
CA HIS A 130 2.97 0.21 -3.87
C HIS A 130 3.20 1.62 -3.34
N GLY A 131 4.11 1.72 -2.35
CA GLY A 131 4.61 2.97 -1.80
C GLY A 131 6.12 2.94 -1.61
N HIS A 132 6.59 3.22 -0.38
CA HIS A 132 7.95 3.05 0.12
C HIS A 132 8.98 4.03 -0.43
N THR A 133 9.06 4.23 -1.73
CA THR A 133 10.18 4.93 -2.39
C THR A 133 10.16 6.44 -2.19
N HIS A 134 8.99 7.01 -1.86
CA HIS A 134 8.74 8.45 -1.81
C HIS A 134 9.19 9.21 -3.09
N ASN A 135 9.36 8.49 -4.22
CA ASN A 135 10.02 8.99 -5.42
C ASN A 135 11.41 9.62 -5.09
N GLY A 136 12.13 9.03 -4.12
CA GLY A 136 13.41 9.51 -3.64
C GLY A 136 13.34 10.73 -2.72
N GLN A 137 12.17 11.37 -2.56
CA GLN A 137 11.86 12.51 -1.69
C GLN A 137 12.73 13.76 -1.88
N LEU A 138 14.05 13.63 -1.93
CA LEU A 138 15.02 14.72 -2.00
C LEU A 138 15.89 14.61 -3.25
N TRP A 139 15.98 15.66 -4.04
CA TRP A 139 16.93 15.72 -5.15
C TRP A 139 18.38 15.55 -4.62
N PRO A 140 19.26 14.73 -5.26
CA PRO A 140 19.06 14.01 -6.54
C PRO A 140 18.61 12.54 -6.39
N TYR A 141 18.13 12.09 -5.23
CA TYR A 141 17.75 10.70 -4.97
C TYR A 141 16.74 10.09 -5.97
N PRO A 142 15.81 10.86 -6.60
CA PRO A 142 14.95 10.28 -7.64
C PRO A 142 15.72 9.63 -8.78
N LEU A 143 16.91 10.11 -9.10
CA LEU A 143 17.78 9.50 -10.12
C LEU A 143 18.34 8.17 -9.66
N LEU A 144 18.72 8.05 -8.38
CA LEU A 144 19.23 6.81 -7.80
C LEU A 144 18.14 5.75 -7.69
N MET A 145 16.90 6.15 -7.36
CA MET A 145 15.77 5.22 -7.29
C MET A 145 15.53 4.51 -8.63
N LYS A 146 15.73 5.19 -9.76
CA LYS A 146 15.62 4.61 -11.12
C LYS A 146 16.69 3.54 -11.42
N LEU A 147 17.79 3.52 -10.70
CA LEU A 147 18.83 2.50 -10.82
C LEU A 147 18.56 1.29 -9.93
N ILE A 148 17.76 1.46 -8.89
CA ILE A 148 17.51 0.44 -7.86
C ILE A 148 16.22 -0.33 -8.17
N TYR A 149 15.15 0.39 -8.55
CA TYR A 149 13.81 -0.17 -8.74
C TYR A 149 13.44 -0.26 -10.22
N GLU A 150 12.75 -1.32 -10.62
CA GLU A 150 12.18 -1.49 -11.97
C GLU A 150 11.19 -0.34 -12.30
N CYS A 151 10.39 0.07 -11.32
CA CYS A 151 9.60 1.29 -11.35
C CYS A 151 9.61 1.93 -9.95
N PRO A 152 10.31 3.04 -9.74
CA PRO A 152 10.35 3.70 -8.45
C PRO A 152 9.13 4.59 -8.17
N TYR A 153 8.36 4.99 -9.20
CA TYR A 153 7.26 5.94 -9.07
C TYR A 153 6.36 5.93 -10.28
N GLY A 154 5.05 6.11 -10.04
CA GLY A 154 4.04 6.27 -11.07
C GLY A 154 3.50 4.95 -11.60
N TYR A 155 2.83 5.04 -12.74
CA TYR A 155 2.23 3.89 -13.41
C TYR A 155 3.27 3.10 -14.22
N TYR A 156 3.16 1.78 -14.16
CA TYR A 156 3.99 0.85 -14.90
C TYR A 156 3.19 -0.38 -15.30
N SER A 157 3.34 -0.85 -16.54
CA SER A 157 2.69 -2.07 -17.00
C SER A 157 3.67 -2.96 -17.76
N LYS A 158 3.67 -4.25 -17.43
CA LYS A 158 4.52 -5.27 -18.08
C LYS A 158 3.92 -6.65 -17.90
N GLY A 159 3.85 -7.42 -19.00
CA GLY A 159 3.43 -8.82 -18.98
C GLY A 159 2.01 -9.05 -18.49
N GLY A 160 1.08 -8.11 -18.76
CA GLY A 160 -0.32 -8.18 -18.35
C GLY A 160 -0.60 -7.62 -16.95
N THR A 161 0.42 -7.45 -16.10
CA THR A 161 0.25 -6.86 -14.78
C THR A 161 0.46 -5.33 -14.83
N GLN A 162 -0.43 -4.60 -14.19
CA GLN A 162 -0.34 -3.15 -14.00
C GLN A 162 0.17 -2.85 -12.59
N HIS A 163 0.95 -1.79 -12.44
CA HIS A 163 1.46 -1.34 -11.14
C HIS A 163 1.32 0.17 -10.99
N TYR A 164 1.10 0.62 -9.78
CA TYR A 164 1.25 2.02 -9.40
C TYR A 164 2.12 2.12 -8.14
N VAL A 165 3.18 2.90 -8.23
CA VAL A 165 4.06 3.20 -7.09
C VAL A 165 3.84 4.66 -6.68
N SER A 166 3.24 4.87 -5.52
CA SER A 166 2.98 6.22 -5.01
C SER A 166 4.22 6.83 -4.37
N SER A 167 4.36 8.15 -4.52
CA SER A 167 5.34 8.94 -3.76
C SER A 167 4.91 9.16 -2.31
N GLY A 168 3.68 8.83 -1.95
CA GLY A 168 3.12 8.96 -0.62
C GLY A 168 2.58 10.36 -0.30
N PHE A 169 1.68 10.41 0.68
CA PHE A 169 1.04 11.63 1.15
C PHE A 169 1.97 12.45 2.06
N GLY A 170 2.71 11.77 2.95
CA GLY A 170 3.63 12.38 3.90
C GLY A 170 5.09 12.41 3.43
N CYS A 171 5.98 12.56 4.40
CA CYS A 171 7.42 12.52 4.22
C CYS A 171 8.02 11.44 5.12
N ALA A 172 9.15 10.85 4.74
CA ALA A 172 9.92 9.92 5.56
C ALA A 172 11.17 10.60 6.12
N GLY A 173 11.35 10.53 7.44
CA GLY A 173 12.52 11.09 8.14
C GLY A 173 12.60 12.62 8.07
N SER A 174 12.95 13.17 6.91
CA SER A 174 12.96 14.63 6.67
C SER A 174 11.55 15.17 6.44
N ALA A 175 11.22 16.31 7.05
CA ALA A 175 9.94 17.00 6.81
C ALA A 175 9.85 17.71 5.45
N TYR A 176 10.83 17.55 4.60
CA TYR A 176 10.94 18.26 3.32
C TYR A 176 10.90 17.32 2.14
N ARG A 177 10.34 17.82 1.02
CA ARG A 177 10.50 17.28 -0.32
C ARG A 177 11.20 18.30 -1.19
N VAL A 178 12.15 17.84 -2.02
CA VAL A 178 12.87 18.68 -2.99
C VAL A 178 12.87 17.96 -4.33
N GLY A 179 12.22 18.54 -5.33
CA GLY A 179 12.09 17.95 -6.67
C GLY A 179 11.11 16.77 -6.77
N THR A 180 10.30 16.54 -5.71
CA THR A 180 9.20 15.58 -5.69
C THR A 180 7.99 16.18 -4.97
N HIS A 181 6.83 15.57 -5.12
CA HIS A 181 5.58 16.04 -4.50
C HIS A 181 4.92 14.94 -3.68
N SER A 182 4.21 15.35 -2.62
CA SER A 182 3.24 14.49 -1.94
C SER A 182 2.04 14.29 -2.85
N GLU A 183 1.41 13.13 -2.77
CA GLU A 183 0.24 12.83 -3.59
C GLU A 183 -0.79 11.96 -2.85
N LEU A 184 -2.03 12.17 -3.23
CA LEU A 184 -3.14 11.27 -2.99
C LEU A 184 -3.62 10.78 -4.35
N ILE A 185 -3.71 9.47 -4.56
CA ILE A 185 -4.01 8.89 -5.86
C ILE A 185 -5.47 8.48 -5.92
N VAL A 186 -6.15 8.86 -7.00
CA VAL A 186 -7.48 8.35 -7.37
C VAL A 186 -7.31 7.47 -8.60
N LEU A 187 -7.63 6.19 -8.46
CA LEU A 187 -7.61 5.21 -9.55
C LEU A 187 -9.03 4.89 -9.98
N HIS A 188 -9.33 5.06 -11.26
CA HIS A 188 -10.58 4.58 -11.86
C HIS A 188 -10.33 3.20 -12.47
N ILE A 189 -10.81 2.14 -11.80
CA ILE A 189 -10.59 0.76 -12.20
C ILE A 189 -11.84 0.25 -12.93
N ARG A 190 -11.66 -0.35 -14.10
CA ARG A 190 -12.70 -1.08 -14.82
C ARG A 190 -12.29 -2.53 -14.96
N PHE A 191 -13.14 -3.41 -14.49
CA PHE A 191 -13.01 -4.84 -14.74
C PHE A 191 -13.62 -5.16 -16.12
N VAL A 192 -12.88 -5.84 -16.98
CA VAL A 192 -13.24 -6.19 -18.35
C VAL A 192 -13.17 -7.69 -18.56
#